data_72eb8d24add3496488284b9b6a089226
#
_entry.id   72eb8d24add3496488284b9b6a089226
#
_cell.length_a   1.000
_cell.length_b   1.000
_cell.length_c   1.000
_cell.angle_alpha   90.00
_cell.angle_beta   90.00
_cell.angle_gamma   90.00
#
_symmetry.space_group_name_H-M   'P 1'
#
loop_
_entity.id
_entity.type
_entity.pdbx_description
1 polymer ?
#
loop_
_entity_poly.entity_id
_entity_poly.type
_entity_poly.pdbx_seq_one_letter_code
_entity_poly.pdbx_strand_id
1 'polypeptide(L)'
;FLAGFLTEELGARVCIGAGSVTGGFHDLQLSYSRAVTALRYAEVFSGGEGVHSYKEYMLVKLLEEVPKSRLDEFLSDITEEQIREVFDDEEMLLTAEKFLSTSLNVSETSRALYMHRNTLLYRLDKIEKATGLNIRLFPDAVTFRILIIIYKLSKK
;
A
#
# COMPACT_ATOMS: atom_id res chain seq x y z
N PHE A 1 -15.02 -13.10 3.99
CA PHE A 1 -15.78 -14.07 4.78
C PHE A 1 -14.88 -14.82 5.77
N LEU A 2 -13.88 -15.61 5.32
CA LEU A 2 -13.03 -16.45 6.19
C LEU A 2 -12.27 -15.64 7.27
N ALA A 3 -11.58 -14.54 6.88
CA ALA A 3 -10.84 -13.72 7.83
C ALA A 3 -11.77 -13.09 8.89
N GLY A 4 -12.90 -12.53 8.47
CA GLY A 4 -13.89 -11.94 9.39
C GLY A 4 -14.44 -12.98 10.37
N PHE A 5 -14.83 -14.17 9.87
CA PHE A 5 -15.26 -15.27 10.72
C PHE A 5 -14.21 -15.69 11.75
N LEU A 6 -12.96 -15.85 11.32
CA LEU A 6 -11.88 -16.21 12.24
C LEU A 6 -11.57 -15.11 13.25
N THR A 7 -11.67 -13.83 12.86
CA THR A 7 -11.48 -12.70 13.79
C THR A 7 -12.56 -12.68 14.87
N GLU A 8 -13.82 -12.93 14.51
CA GLU A 8 -14.94 -13.02 15.47
C GLU A 8 -14.77 -14.22 16.42
N GLU A 9 -14.47 -15.41 15.90
CA GLU A 9 -14.33 -16.63 16.70
C GLU A 9 -13.11 -16.61 17.63
N LEU A 10 -11.98 -16.07 17.17
CA LEU A 10 -10.74 -16.04 17.93
C LEU A 10 -10.61 -14.80 18.83
N GLY A 11 -11.42 -13.76 18.62
CA GLY A 11 -11.31 -12.48 19.33
C GLY A 11 -9.95 -11.78 19.07
N ALA A 12 -9.29 -12.10 17.95
CA ALA A 12 -7.95 -11.61 17.63
C ALA A 12 -7.88 -11.19 16.15
N ARG A 13 -7.00 -10.24 15.84
CA ARG A 13 -6.73 -9.87 14.44
C ARG A 13 -6.11 -11.03 13.68
N VAL A 14 -6.66 -11.33 12.53
CA VAL A 14 -6.24 -12.47 11.69
C VAL A 14 -5.68 -11.95 10.37
N CYS A 15 -4.48 -12.40 10.03
CA CYS A 15 -3.84 -12.15 8.73
C CYS A 15 -3.70 -13.46 7.96
N ILE A 16 -4.22 -13.51 6.74
CA ILE A 16 -4.20 -14.70 5.90
C ILE A 16 -3.44 -14.36 4.61
N GLY A 17 -2.34 -15.07 4.35
CA GLY A 17 -1.63 -15.01 3.08
C GLY A 17 -2.18 -16.01 2.08
N ALA A 18 -2.51 -15.54 0.88
CA ALA A 18 -2.92 -16.38 -0.22
C ALA A 18 -1.82 -16.44 -1.30
N GLY A 19 -1.38 -17.67 -1.61
CA GLY A 19 -0.43 -17.94 -2.69
C GLY A 19 -1.09 -17.91 -4.06
N SER A 20 -0.47 -18.59 -5.01
CA SER A 20 -1.00 -18.76 -6.37
C SER A 20 -1.90 -19.97 -6.48
N VAL A 21 -2.86 -19.91 -7.39
CA VAL A 21 -3.57 -21.11 -7.84
C VAL A 21 -2.56 -22.05 -8.52
N THR A 22 -2.60 -23.33 -8.16
CA THR A 22 -1.67 -24.34 -8.67
C THR A 22 -2.41 -25.37 -9.53
N GLY A 23 -1.78 -25.79 -10.62
CA GLY A 23 -2.29 -26.85 -11.48
C GLY A 23 -1.89 -28.26 -11.03
N GLY A 24 -0.98 -28.38 -10.06
CA GLY A 24 -0.48 -29.66 -9.58
C GLY A 24 0.41 -29.55 -8.34
N PHE A 25 0.80 -30.71 -7.79
CA PHE A 25 1.61 -30.79 -6.57
C PHE A 25 3.00 -30.14 -6.70
N HIS A 26 3.56 -30.11 -7.90
CA HIS A 26 4.88 -29.51 -8.15
C HIS A 26 4.92 -28.01 -7.83
N ASP A 27 3.79 -27.32 -7.94
CA ASP A 27 3.70 -25.88 -7.73
C ASP A 27 3.35 -25.48 -6.29
N LEU A 28 3.06 -26.48 -5.41
CA LEU A 28 2.64 -26.18 -4.03
C LEU A 28 3.71 -25.44 -3.24
N GLN A 29 4.98 -25.81 -3.40
CA GLN A 29 6.08 -25.15 -2.73
C GLN A 29 6.17 -23.65 -3.13
N LEU A 30 5.99 -23.37 -4.43
CA LEU A 30 5.97 -22.00 -4.95
C LEU A 30 4.76 -21.23 -4.42
N SER A 31 3.58 -21.87 -4.41
CA SER A 31 2.36 -21.25 -3.86
C SER A 31 2.52 -20.92 -2.39
N TYR A 32 3.07 -21.83 -1.60
CA TYR A 32 3.34 -21.63 -0.18
C TYR A 32 4.33 -20.46 0.05
N SER A 33 5.45 -20.44 -0.68
CA SER A 33 6.43 -19.34 -0.56
C SER A 33 5.82 -17.97 -0.91
N ARG A 34 4.91 -17.92 -1.89
CA ARG A 34 4.15 -16.72 -2.25
C ARG A 34 3.17 -16.31 -1.16
N ALA A 35 2.48 -17.25 -0.51
CA ALA A 35 1.62 -16.97 0.63
C ALA A 35 2.40 -16.36 1.80
N VAL A 36 3.55 -16.94 2.15
CA VAL A 36 4.45 -16.40 3.20
C VAL A 36 4.96 -15.00 2.84
N THR A 37 5.30 -14.78 1.57
CA THR A 37 5.72 -13.46 1.09
C THR A 37 4.59 -12.44 1.21
N ALA A 38 3.35 -12.82 0.87
CA ALA A 38 2.18 -11.95 1.03
C ALA A 38 1.97 -11.55 2.49
N LEU A 39 2.11 -12.49 3.45
CA LEU A 39 2.01 -12.19 4.89
C LEU A 39 3.08 -11.17 5.34
N ARG A 40 4.33 -11.36 4.92
CA ARG A 40 5.42 -10.45 5.26
C ARG A 40 5.18 -9.02 4.76
N TYR A 41 4.64 -8.88 3.55
CA TYR A 41 4.32 -7.55 3.02
C TYR A 41 3.03 -6.97 3.62
N ALA A 42 2.05 -7.81 3.95
CA ALA A 42 0.82 -7.35 4.59
C ALA A 42 1.09 -6.61 5.91
N GLU A 43 2.03 -7.11 6.71
CA GLU A 43 2.44 -6.46 7.96
C GLU A 43 2.95 -5.02 7.72
N VAL A 44 3.78 -4.83 6.70
CA VAL A 44 4.41 -3.53 6.40
C VAL A 44 3.48 -2.57 5.64
N PHE A 45 2.69 -3.11 4.72
CA PHE A 45 1.95 -2.30 3.75
C PHE A 45 0.45 -2.19 4.01
N SER A 46 -0.12 -3.06 4.85
CA SER A 46 -1.57 -3.16 5.05
C SER A 46 -2.00 -3.31 6.51
N GLY A 47 -1.07 -3.15 7.46
CA GLY A 47 -1.37 -3.30 8.89
C GLY A 47 -1.61 -4.74 9.36
N GLY A 48 -1.35 -5.73 8.51
CA GLY A 48 -1.36 -7.14 8.87
C GLY A 48 -2.72 -7.75 9.20
N GLU A 49 -3.83 -7.18 8.72
CA GLU A 49 -5.17 -7.71 8.95
C GLU A 49 -5.87 -8.05 7.63
N GLY A 50 -6.62 -9.15 7.62
CA GLY A 50 -7.40 -9.58 6.46
C GLY A 50 -6.76 -10.64 5.59
N VAL A 51 -7.21 -10.75 4.34
CA VAL A 51 -6.69 -11.70 3.36
C VAL A 51 -5.83 -10.96 2.35
N HIS A 52 -4.59 -11.38 2.20
CA HIS A 52 -3.61 -10.75 1.33
C HIS A 52 -3.10 -11.73 0.28
N SER A 53 -3.26 -11.39 -0.98
CA SER A 53 -2.80 -12.16 -2.11
C SER A 53 -1.40 -11.72 -2.55
N TYR A 54 -0.55 -12.66 -2.96
CA TYR A 54 0.76 -12.34 -3.53
C TYR A 54 0.68 -11.36 -4.70
N LYS A 55 -0.41 -11.41 -5.48
CA LYS A 55 -0.61 -10.50 -6.62
C LYS A 55 -0.68 -9.02 -6.22
N GLU A 56 -1.19 -8.73 -5.02
CA GLU A 56 -1.29 -7.36 -4.50
C GLU A 56 0.08 -6.73 -4.26
N TYR A 57 1.09 -7.57 -4.02
CA TYR A 57 2.45 -7.16 -3.67
C TYR A 57 3.48 -7.40 -4.78
N MET A 58 3.05 -7.70 -6.01
CA MET A 58 3.99 -7.92 -7.13
C MET A 58 4.90 -6.71 -7.37
N LEU A 59 4.35 -5.49 -7.28
CA LEU A 59 5.12 -4.26 -7.44
C LEU A 59 6.10 -4.05 -6.28
N VAL A 60 5.69 -4.38 -5.05
CA VAL A 60 6.57 -4.34 -3.87
C VAL A 60 7.73 -5.30 -4.06
N LYS A 61 7.45 -6.52 -4.50
CA LYS A 61 8.48 -7.55 -4.76
C LYS A 61 9.46 -7.11 -5.83
N LEU A 62 8.98 -6.50 -6.89
CA LEU A 62 9.83 -5.98 -7.97
C LEU A 62 10.76 -4.87 -7.46
N LEU A 63 10.24 -3.93 -6.68
CA LEU A 63 11.01 -2.82 -6.14
C LEU A 63 11.99 -3.27 -5.03
N GLU A 64 11.66 -4.32 -4.25
CA GLU A 64 12.56 -4.89 -3.24
C GLU A 64 13.83 -5.48 -3.87
N GLU A 65 13.80 -5.89 -5.15
CA GLU A 65 14.97 -6.38 -5.88
C GLU A 65 15.89 -5.26 -6.39
N VAL A 66 15.46 -4.00 -6.34
CA VAL A 66 16.27 -2.85 -6.69
C VAL A 66 17.23 -2.54 -5.53
N PRO A 67 18.54 -2.33 -5.79
CA PRO A 67 19.49 -1.95 -4.74
C PRO A 67 19.03 -0.72 -3.97
N LYS A 68 19.14 -0.76 -2.63
CA LYS A 68 18.69 0.33 -1.75
C LYS A 68 19.28 1.69 -2.15
N SER A 69 20.57 1.73 -2.53
CA SER A 69 21.22 2.96 -2.99
C SER A 69 20.51 3.61 -4.19
N ARG A 70 19.94 2.81 -5.09
CA ARG A 70 19.18 3.31 -6.23
C ARG A 70 17.80 3.82 -5.83
N LEU A 71 17.16 3.15 -4.87
CA LEU A 71 15.88 3.61 -4.33
C LEU A 71 16.06 4.93 -3.56
N ASP A 72 17.12 5.05 -2.79
CA ASP A 72 17.45 6.28 -2.05
C ASP A 72 17.81 7.43 -3.00
N GLU A 73 18.57 7.17 -4.07
CA GLU A 73 18.87 8.13 -5.13
C GLU A 73 17.56 8.62 -5.78
N PHE A 74 16.67 7.71 -6.17
CA PHE A 74 15.38 8.03 -6.77
C PHE A 74 14.49 8.87 -5.83
N LEU A 75 14.47 8.54 -4.54
CA LEU A 75 13.76 9.36 -3.55
C LEU A 75 14.40 10.75 -3.43
N SER A 76 15.73 10.87 -3.40
CA SER A 76 16.41 12.16 -3.28
C SER A 76 16.17 13.07 -4.48
N ASP A 77 16.07 12.49 -5.69
CA ASP A 77 15.81 13.24 -6.91
C ASP A 77 14.38 13.83 -6.98
N ILE A 78 13.44 13.19 -6.28
CA ILE A 78 12.02 13.56 -6.31
C ILE A 78 11.64 14.35 -5.03
N THR A 79 12.37 14.16 -3.92
CA THR A 79 11.99 14.70 -2.63
C THR A 79 12.66 16.03 -2.31
N GLU A 80 12.00 17.12 -2.66
CA GLU A 80 12.11 18.37 -1.92
C GLU A 80 11.58 18.16 -0.47
N GLU A 81 12.01 19.02 0.45
CA GLU A 81 11.64 18.96 1.88
C GLU A 81 10.11 18.83 2.11
N GLN A 82 9.32 19.47 1.24
CA GLN A 82 7.85 19.44 1.27
C GLN A 82 7.24 18.05 1.02
N ILE A 83 7.91 17.22 0.25
CA ILE A 83 7.45 15.85 -0.04
C ILE A 83 7.67 14.97 1.18
N ARG A 84 8.78 15.14 1.88
CA ARG A 84 9.06 14.42 3.14
C ARG A 84 7.98 14.69 4.18
N GLU A 85 7.50 15.95 4.30
CA GLU A 85 6.41 16.28 5.21
C GLU A 85 5.14 15.46 4.95
N VAL A 86 4.79 15.19 3.67
CA VAL A 86 3.63 14.36 3.33
C VAL A 86 3.82 12.89 3.72
N PHE A 87 5.03 12.36 3.51
CA PHE A 87 5.32 10.96 3.82
C PHE A 87 5.55 10.70 5.32
N ASP A 88 6.02 11.69 6.07
CA ASP A 88 6.21 11.61 7.52
C ASP A 88 4.91 11.90 8.31
N ASP A 89 3.89 12.50 7.65
CA ASP A 89 2.55 12.68 8.20
C ASP A 89 1.72 11.40 8.00
N GLU A 90 1.58 10.59 9.07
CA GLU A 90 0.87 9.31 9.03
C GLU A 90 -0.59 9.45 8.54
N GLU A 91 -1.28 10.55 8.89
CA GLU A 91 -2.66 10.78 8.45
C GLU A 91 -2.74 11.09 6.96
N MET A 92 -1.79 11.85 6.42
CA MET A 92 -1.70 12.16 5.00
C MET A 92 -1.38 10.91 4.20
N LEU A 93 -0.40 10.12 4.66
CA LEU A 93 0.00 8.87 4.03
C LEU A 93 -1.15 7.87 4.01
N LEU A 94 -1.84 7.67 5.16
CA LEU A 94 -3.01 6.82 5.27
C LEU A 94 -4.14 7.27 4.33
N THR A 95 -4.36 8.58 4.22
CA THR A 95 -5.37 9.15 3.32
C THR A 95 -5.05 8.83 1.86
N ALA A 96 -3.79 9.02 1.45
CA ALA A 96 -3.34 8.70 0.11
C ALA A 96 -3.46 7.20 -0.20
N GLU A 97 -2.97 6.33 0.69
CA GLU A 97 -3.05 4.87 0.52
C GLU A 97 -4.51 4.41 0.40
N LYS A 98 -5.39 4.94 1.24
CA LYS A 98 -6.81 4.60 1.17
C LYS A 98 -7.44 5.08 -0.12
N PHE A 99 -7.13 6.29 -0.57
CA PHE A 99 -7.62 6.84 -1.82
C PHE A 99 -7.18 6.00 -3.04
N LEU A 100 -5.91 5.58 -3.07
CA LEU A 100 -5.39 4.68 -4.09
C LEU A 100 -6.06 3.30 -4.07
N SER A 101 -6.32 2.75 -2.88
CA SER A 101 -6.94 1.42 -2.72
C SER A 101 -8.43 1.39 -3.05
N THR A 102 -9.11 2.52 -2.97
CA THR A 102 -10.53 2.69 -3.36
C THR A 102 -10.70 3.17 -4.80
N SER A 103 -9.76 2.84 -5.67
CA SER A 103 -9.81 3.16 -7.11
C SER A 103 -10.02 4.64 -7.40
N LEU A 104 -9.39 5.52 -6.62
CA LEU A 104 -9.46 6.98 -6.72
C LEU A 104 -10.89 7.54 -6.52
N ASN A 105 -11.74 6.82 -5.79
CA ASN A 105 -13.12 7.20 -5.55
C ASN A 105 -13.25 8.01 -4.26
N VAL A 106 -13.47 9.33 -4.41
CA VAL A 106 -13.61 10.27 -3.28
C VAL A 106 -14.72 9.88 -2.31
N SER A 107 -15.87 9.43 -2.81
CA SER A 107 -17.04 9.11 -1.96
C SER A 107 -16.81 7.82 -1.17
N GLU A 108 -16.16 6.85 -1.75
CA GLU A 108 -15.81 5.59 -1.09
C GLU A 108 -14.69 5.79 -0.07
N THR A 109 -13.65 6.55 -0.44
CA THR A 109 -12.55 6.88 0.46
C THR A 109 -13.05 7.64 1.70
N SER A 110 -13.89 8.68 1.51
CA SER A 110 -14.39 9.47 2.62
C SER A 110 -15.24 8.64 3.60
N ARG A 111 -16.05 7.71 3.10
CA ARG A 111 -16.79 6.74 3.93
C ARG A 111 -15.85 5.79 4.67
N ALA A 112 -14.86 5.24 3.97
CA ALA A 112 -13.91 4.28 4.54
C ALA A 112 -13.00 4.91 5.61
N LEU A 113 -12.71 6.21 5.52
CA LEU A 113 -11.92 6.96 6.50
C LEU A 113 -12.79 7.71 7.54
N TYR A 114 -14.11 7.55 7.49
CA TYR A 114 -15.06 8.25 8.38
C TYR A 114 -14.84 9.78 8.40
N MET A 115 -14.46 10.36 7.25
CA MET A 115 -14.20 11.81 7.13
C MET A 115 -15.16 12.48 6.15
N HIS A 116 -15.37 13.80 6.35
CA HIS A 116 -16.15 14.58 5.42
C HIS A 116 -15.45 14.71 4.06
N ARG A 117 -16.23 14.68 2.96
CA ARG A 117 -15.69 14.78 1.60
C ARG A 117 -14.76 15.98 1.40
N ASN A 118 -15.10 17.14 1.96
CA ASN A 118 -14.29 18.35 1.83
C ASN A 118 -12.94 18.23 2.54
N THR A 119 -12.88 17.52 3.67
CA THR A 119 -11.63 17.24 4.38
C THR A 119 -10.73 16.34 3.52
N LEU A 120 -11.30 15.32 2.88
CA LEU A 120 -10.55 14.47 1.96
C LEU A 120 -10.00 15.29 0.79
N LEU A 121 -10.84 16.11 0.13
CA LEU A 121 -10.41 16.95 -0.98
C LEU A 121 -9.28 17.90 -0.57
N TYR A 122 -9.39 18.57 0.59
CA TYR A 122 -8.33 19.40 1.14
C TYR A 122 -7.01 18.64 1.32
N ARG A 123 -7.05 17.41 1.83
CA ARG A 123 -5.84 16.57 1.99
C ARG A 123 -5.24 16.20 0.63
N LEU A 124 -6.07 15.83 -0.35
CA LEU A 124 -5.60 15.54 -1.71
C LEU A 124 -4.97 16.78 -2.37
N ASP A 125 -5.54 17.97 -2.17
CA ASP A 125 -4.95 19.23 -2.65
C ASP A 125 -3.62 19.55 -1.95
N LYS A 126 -3.49 19.24 -0.65
CA LYS A 126 -2.23 19.39 0.10
C LYS A 126 -1.15 18.46 -0.44
N ILE A 127 -1.51 17.20 -0.75
CA ILE A 127 -0.59 16.24 -1.38
C ILE A 127 -0.13 16.76 -2.74
N GLU A 128 -1.07 17.20 -3.59
CA GLU A 128 -0.75 17.74 -4.92
C GLU A 128 0.19 18.94 -4.83
N LYS A 129 -0.06 19.88 -3.92
CA LYS A 129 0.79 21.05 -3.72
C LYS A 129 2.21 20.70 -3.27
N ALA A 130 2.34 19.71 -2.38
CA ALA A 130 3.62 19.31 -1.83
C ALA A 130 4.45 18.48 -2.82
N THR A 131 3.79 17.64 -3.63
CA THR A 131 4.47 16.65 -4.47
C THR A 131 4.46 16.99 -5.96
N GLY A 132 3.65 17.95 -6.38
CA GLY A 132 3.39 18.21 -7.80
C GLY A 132 2.58 17.11 -8.49
N LEU A 133 2.14 16.07 -7.77
CA LEU A 133 1.40 14.93 -8.30
C LEU A 133 -0.08 15.04 -7.94
N ASN A 134 -0.93 15.17 -8.95
CA ASN A 134 -2.37 15.09 -8.76
C ASN A 134 -2.84 13.63 -8.72
N ILE A 135 -2.85 13.04 -7.53
CA ILE A 135 -3.20 11.62 -7.35
C ILE A 135 -4.65 11.26 -7.71
N ARG A 136 -5.48 12.23 -8.14
CA ARG A 136 -6.78 11.97 -8.78
C ARG A 136 -6.64 11.53 -10.24
N LEU A 137 -5.48 11.79 -10.85
CA LEU A 137 -5.14 11.37 -12.20
C LEU A 137 -4.36 10.05 -12.14
N PHE A 138 -4.78 9.08 -12.94
CA PHE A 138 -4.20 7.74 -12.91
C PHE A 138 -2.67 7.71 -13.08
N PRO A 139 -2.02 8.45 -14.01
CA PRO A 139 -0.57 8.44 -14.14
C PRO A 139 0.15 8.90 -12.87
N ASP A 140 -0.32 9.98 -12.25
CA ASP A 140 0.25 10.54 -11.03
C ASP A 140 -0.01 9.63 -9.83
N ALA A 141 -1.19 8.99 -9.77
CA ALA A 141 -1.54 8.02 -8.76
C ALA A 141 -0.59 6.80 -8.79
N VAL A 142 -0.23 6.31 -9.98
CA VAL A 142 0.75 5.23 -10.15
C VAL A 142 2.13 5.66 -9.65
N THR A 143 2.59 6.85 -10.06
CA THR A 143 3.87 7.41 -9.60
C THR A 143 3.88 7.54 -8.08
N PHE A 144 2.84 8.11 -7.49
CA PHE A 144 2.73 8.29 -6.04
C PHE A 144 2.68 6.94 -5.31
N ARG A 145 2.01 5.92 -5.87
CA ARG A 145 2.02 4.55 -5.31
C ARG A 145 3.42 3.96 -5.27
N ILE A 146 4.22 4.15 -6.31
CA ILE A 146 5.62 3.71 -6.37
C ILE A 146 6.43 4.41 -5.27
N LEU A 147 6.27 5.73 -5.12
CA LEU A 147 6.95 6.50 -4.07
C LEU A 147 6.63 6.00 -2.66
N ILE A 148 5.35 5.72 -2.36
CA ILE A 148 4.94 5.12 -1.07
C ILE A 148 5.69 3.80 -0.83
N ILE A 149 5.77 2.93 -1.84
CA ILE A 149 6.43 1.63 -1.70
C ILE A 149 7.91 1.82 -1.42
N ILE A 150 8.59 2.67 -2.20
CA ILE A 150 10.02 2.95 -2.02
C ILE A 150 10.28 3.54 -0.63
N TYR A 151 9.48 4.52 -0.21
CA TYR A 151 9.59 5.12 1.12
C TYR A 151 9.44 4.09 2.25
N LYS A 152 8.46 3.19 2.16
CA LYS A 152 8.28 2.12 3.16
C LYS A 152 9.41 1.09 3.13
N LEU A 153 9.97 0.79 1.95
CA LEU A 153 11.13 -0.09 1.82
C LEU A 153 12.41 0.55 2.37
N SER A 154 12.59 1.86 2.23
CA SER A 154 13.77 2.57 2.74
C SER A 154 13.81 2.66 4.27
N LYS A 155 12.65 2.65 4.92
CA LYS A 155 12.52 2.67 6.40
C LYS A 155 12.70 1.29 7.06
N LYS A 156 12.78 0.21 6.27
CA LYS A 156 12.95 -1.17 6.73
C LYS A 156 14.44 -1.50 6.86
#